data_5b865b8d9f351a213121cbb385f539e2
#
_entry.id   5b865b8d9f351a213121cbb385f539e2
#
_cell.length_a   1.000
_cell.length_b   1.000
_cell.length_c   1.000
_cell.angle_alpha   90.00
_cell.angle_beta   90.00
_cell.angle_gamma   90.00
#
_symmetry.space_group_name_H-M   'P 1'
#
loop_
_entity.id
_entity.type
_entity.pdbx_description
1 polymer ?
#
loop_
_entity_poly.entity_id
_entity_poly.type
_entity_poly.pdbx_seq_one_letter_code
_entity_poly.pdbx_strand_id
1 'polypeptide(L)'
;MKHSKILVMAAILSLAISCSRTNRDVNVVLIGLDGWGSFCWENAEMPTVKALMDEGSWTLNKRSVLKSASAINWASMLNGVPTEMHGFTKWNSKAPVFAQPTEERIPSIFTILRQQKPESVIESVYEWDGVKYVIDSTAFDKRIWTGKDTLDINYTTEQVEKCLIEDKPDLFYVHYDQPDHEGHGKGFGSAEYYDILPKLDLCIKRIIEATKTAGTFEKTIFIVTSDHGGIEKSHGGETLREMETPFVICGPGIKKGHKLETFMMQYDVASTITSALGLKQPELWRGRPVDCFE
;
A
#
# COMPACT_ATOMS: atom_id res chain seq x y z
N MET A 1 62.56 -48.31 -8.41
CA MET A 1 61.63 -47.88 -7.40
C MET A 1 60.88 -46.68 -8.00
N LYS A 2 59.67 -46.87 -8.46
CA LYS A 2 58.86 -45.83 -9.10
C LYS A 2 57.85 -45.30 -8.07
N HIS A 3 57.95 -44.02 -7.67
CA HIS A 3 56.98 -43.36 -6.81
C HIS A 3 55.82 -42.81 -7.68
N SER A 4 54.68 -43.40 -7.53
CA SER A 4 53.44 -42.93 -8.13
C SER A 4 52.84 -41.82 -7.26
N LYS A 5 52.75 -40.60 -7.79
CA LYS A 5 52.05 -39.50 -7.15
C LYS A 5 50.58 -39.55 -7.51
N ILE A 6 49.75 -39.83 -6.53
CA ILE A 6 48.27 -39.74 -6.65
C ILE A 6 47.90 -38.29 -6.48
N LEU A 7 47.35 -37.69 -7.53
CA LEU A 7 46.78 -36.35 -7.52
C LEU A 7 45.29 -36.46 -7.10
N VAL A 8 44.97 -36.03 -5.89
CA VAL A 8 43.59 -35.91 -5.44
C VAL A 8 43.04 -34.57 -5.91
N MET A 9 42.18 -34.62 -6.92
CA MET A 9 41.44 -33.45 -7.42
C MET A 9 40.18 -33.27 -6.58
N ALA A 10 40.20 -32.31 -5.64
CA ALA A 10 38.99 -31.92 -4.87
C ALA A 10 38.10 -31.06 -5.77
N ALA A 11 36.99 -31.61 -6.21
CA ALA A 11 35.93 -30.87 -6.88
C ALA A 11 35.13 -30.05 -5.85
N ILE A 12 35.37 -28.74 -5.81
CA ILE A 12 34.53 -27.81 -5.04
C ILE A 12 33.23 -27.59 -5.82
N LEU A 13 32.18 -28.27 -5.35
CA LEU A 13 30.80 -28.06 -5.86
C LEU A 13 30.27 -26.76 -5.25
N SER A 14 30.44 -25.64 -5.95
CA SER A 14 29.79 -24.39 -5.60
C SER A 14 28.28 -24.51 -5.84
N LEU A 15 27.50 -24.76 -4.78
CA LEU A 15 26.06 -24.54 -4.81
C LEU A 15 25.82 -23.03 -5.00
N ALA A 16 25.66 -22.59 -6.24
CA ALA A 16 25.04 -21.35 -6.54
C ALA A 16 23.53 -21.47 -6.12
N ILE A 17 23.21 -20.96 -4.94
CA ILE A 17 21.81 -20.69 -4.57
C ILE A 17 21.37 -19.58 -5.52
N SER A 18 20.86 -19.98 -6.68
CA SER A 18 20.13 -19.11 -7.58
C SER A 18 18.84 -18.73 -6.85
N CYS A 19 18.85 -17.59 -6.20
CA CYS A 19 17.62 -16.91 -5.81
C CYS A 19 16.93 -16.52 -7.12
N SER A 20 16.10 -17.43 -7.65
CA SER A 20 15.29 -17.14 -8.83
C SER A 20 14.29 -16.05 -8.39
N ARG A 21 14.62 -14.78 -8.70
CA ARG A 21 13.61 -13.74 -8.76
C ARG A 21 12.61 -14.19 -9.81
N THR A 22 11.50 -14.73 -9.36
CA THR A 22 10.36 -14.97 -10.23
C THR A 22 9.97 -13.59 -10.76
N ASN A 23 10.19 -13.36 -12.05
CA ASN A 23 9.66 -12.20 -12.75
C ASN A 23 8.13 -12.41 -12.81
N ARG A 24 7.44 -12.05 -11.72
CA ARG A 24 5.99 -12.19 -11.62
C ARG A 24 5.41 -11.09 -12.49
N ASP A 25 4.70 -11.48 -13.52
CA ASP A 25 3.86 -10.58 -14.32
C ASP A 25 2.55 -10.36 -13.56
N VAL A 26 2.62 -9.53 -12.52
CA VAL A 26 1.46 -9.21 -11.67
C VAL A 26 1.18 -7.71 -11.69
N ASN A 27 -0.09 -7.39 -11.55
CA ASN A 27 -0.56 -6.03 -11.30
C ASN A 27 -0.79 -5.84 -9.79
N VAL A 28 -0.69 -4.62 -9.30
CA VAL A 28 -1.02 -4.27 -7.91
C VAL A 28 -2.07 -3.17 -7.89
N VAL A 29 -3.15 -3.41 -7.13
CA VAL A 29 -4.17 -2.40 -6.82
C VAL A 29 -4.10 -2.11 -5.33
N LEU A 30 -3.58 -0.92 -4.99
CA LEU A 30 -3.48 -0.41 -3.63
C LEU A 30 -4.73 0.43 -3.32
N ILE A 31 -5.53 0.00 -2.36
CA ILE A 31 -6.76 0.65 -1.92
C ILE A 31 -6.52 1.25 -0.53
N GLY A 32 -6.47 2.57 -0.47
CA GLY A 32 -6.29 3.34 0.75
C GLY A 32 -7.61 3.87 1.27
N LEU A 33 -7.95 3.53 2.52
CA LEU A 33 -9.08 4.06 3.26
C LEU A 33 -8.56 4.99 4.34
N ASP A 34 -8.70 6.31 4.19
CA ASP A 34 -8.19 7.29 5.15
C ASP A 34 -8.89 7.13 6.51
N GLY A 35 -8.13 7.13 7.59
CA GLY A 35 -8.67 7.07 8.94
C GLY A 35 -9.30 5.72 9.36
N TRP A 36 -9.11 4.63 8.59
CA TRP A 36 -9.65 3.31 8.92
C TRP A 36 -8.78 2.60 9.98
N GLY A 37 -9.09 2.85 11.25
CA GLY A 37 -8.39 2.25 12.39
C GLY A 37 -8.81 0.80 12.64
N SER A 38 -7.87 -0.02 13.11
CA SER A 38 -8.13 -1.43 13.47
C SER A 38 -9.15 -1.61 14.58
N PHE A 39 -9.35 -0.59 15.40
CA PHE A 39 -10.32 -0.61 16.51
C PHE A 39 -11.76 -0.89 16.06
N CYS A 40 -12.09 -0.59 14.81
CA CYS A 40 -13.48 -0.76 14.32
C CYS A 40 -13.73 -2.16 13.75
N TRP A 41 -12.71 -2.99 13.52
CA TRP A 41 -12.82 -4.23 12.76
C TRP A 41 -13.89 -5.20 13.28
N GLU A 42 -13.98 -5.39 14.59
CA GLU A 42 -14.92 -6.34 15.18
C GLU A 42 -16.39 -6.01 14.89
N ASN A 43 -16.71 -4.72 14.71
CA ASN A 43 -18.06 -4.24 14.45
C ASN A 43 -18.24 -3.76 12.99
N ALA A 44 -17.23 -3.88 12.14
CA ALA A 44 -17.27 -3.44 10.76
C ALA A 44 -17.97 -4.48 9.87
N GLU A 45 -19.01 -4.07 9.16
CA GLU A 45 -19.64 -4.90 8.14
C GLU A 45 -18.89 -4.80 6.81
N MET A 46 -17.77 -5.54 6.69
CA MET A 46 -16.90 -5.53 5.51
C MET A 46 -16.67 -6.96 4.97
N PRO A 47 -17.68 -7.62 4.42
CA PRO A 47 -17.60 -9.01 3.98
C PRO A 47 -16.62 -9.23 2.82
N THR A 48 -16.44 -8.25 1.93
CA THR A 48 -15.45 -8.34 0.84
C THR A 48 -14.03 -8.31 1.37
N VAL A 49 -13.72 -7.40 2.29
CA VAL A 49 -12.40 -7.33 2.93
C VAL A 49 -12.13 -8.60 3.74
N LYS A 50 -13.17 -9.12 4.44
CA LYS A 50 -13.03 -10.40 5.15
C LYS A 50 -12.71 -11.55 4.20
N ALA A 51 -13.33 -11.63 3.04
CA ALA A 51 -13.02 -12.64 2.04
C ALA A 51 -11.58 -12.49 1.50
N LEU A 52 -11.08 -11.26 1.33
CA LEU A 52 -9.68 -11.02 0.98
C LEU A 52 -8.72 -11.48 2.09
N MET A 53 -9.09 -11.35 3.37
CA MET A 53 -8.30 -11.87 4.50
C MET A 53 -8.27 -13.41 4.51
N ASP A 54 -9.40 -14.06 4.24
CA ASP A 54 -9.52 -15.52 4.20
C ASP A 54 -8.69 -16.13 3.03
N GLU A 55 -8.61 -15.42 1.89
CA GLU A 55 -7.87 -15.83 0.69
C GLU A 55 -6.47 -15.20 0.56
N GLY A 56 -6.02 -14.44 1.56
CA GLY A 56 -4.77 -13.70 1.53
C GLY A 56 -4.03 -13.68 2.87
N SER A 57 -3.16 -12.70 3.01
CA SER A 57 -2.41 -12.45 4.25
C SER A 57 -2.84 -11.12 4.86
N TRP A 58 -2.86 -11.02 6.20
CA TRP A 58 -3.39 -9.84 6.85
C TRP A 58 -2.85 -9.61 8.25
N THR A 59 -2.94 -8.36 8.71
CA THR A 59 -2.77 -7.97 10.11
C THR A 59 -3.69 -6.81 10.47
N LEU A 60 -4.11 -6.74 11.73
CA LEU A 60 -4.79 -5.58 12.29
C LEU A 60 -3.83 -4.68 13.11
N ASN A 61 -2.55 -5.03 13.17
CA ASN A 61 -1.57 -4.39 14.04
C ASN A 61 -0.48 -3.66 13.24
N LYS A 62 -0.77 -3.27 11.97
CA LYS A 62 0.13 -2.40 11.22
C LYS A 62 0.19 -1.05 11.93
N ARG A 63 1.39 -0.52 12.13
CA ARG A 63 1.61 0.68 12.92
C ARG A 63 1.94 1.89 12.04
N SER A 64 1.16 2.95 12.23
CA SER A 64 1.45 4.27 11.66
C SER A 64 2.73 4.85 12.28
N VAL A 65 3.37 5.79 11.56
CA VAL A 65 4.44 6.60 12.13
C VAL A 65 3.86 7.82 12.86
N LEU A 66 4.62 8.38 13.76
CA LEU A 66 4.26 9.62 14.46
C LEU A 66 4.57 10.84 13.56
N LYS A 67 3.65 11.77 13.45
CA LYS A 67 2.30 11.77 14.05
C LYS A 67 1.38 10.93 13.18
N SER A 68 0.34 10.33 13.78
CA SER A 68 -0.69 9.54 13.08
C SER A 68 -1.62 10.45 12.26
N ALA A 69 -1.12 10.98 11.15
CA ALA A 69 -1.81 11.97 10.32
C ALA A 69 -1.51 11.77 8.83
N SER A 70 -2.44 12.17 7.97
CA SER A 70 -2.57 11.74 6.57
C SER A 70 -1.31 11.97 5.73
N ALA A 71 -0.84 13.22 5.51
CA ALA A 71 0.34 13.42 4.64
C ALA A 71 1.59 12.71 5.16
N ILE A 72 1.74 12.57 6.48
CA ILE A 72 2.87 11.91 7.12
C ILE A 72 2.84 10.41 6.81
N ASN A 73 1.68 9.79 7.02
CA ASN A 73 1.55 8.34 6.90
C ASN A 73 1.37 7.86 5.46
N TRP A 74 0.67 8.61 4.61
CA TRP A 74 0.68 8.33 3.17
C TRP A 74 2.08 8.47 2.58
N ALA A 75 2.86 9.50 2.98
CA ALA A 75 4.25 9.62 2.54
C ALA A 75 5.11 8.45 3.02
N SER A 76 5.01 8.05 4.29
CA SER A 76 5.73 6.88 4.80
C SER A 76 5.38 5.61 4.05
N MET A 77 4.07 5.36 3.83
CA MET A 77 3.56 4.19 3.13
C MET A 77 4.09 4.10 1.70
N LEU A 78 4.07 5.21 0.97
CA LEU A 78 4.38 5.22 -0.45
C LEU A 78 5.88 5.40 -0.76
N ASN A 79 6.65 5.94 0.19
CA ASN A 79 8.09 6.19 0.02
C ASN A 79 8.98 5.22 0.82
N GLY A 80 8.41 4.26 1.54
CA GLY A 80 9.16 3.19 2.22
C GLY A 80 10.11 3.65 3.34
N VAL A 81 9.88 4.86 3.92
CA VAL A 81 10.74 5.45 4.95
C VAL A 81 9.92 6.16 6.04
N PRO A 82 10.46 6.33 7.27
CA PRO A 82 9.82 7.08 8.34
C PRO A 82 9.86 8.60 8.11
N THR A 83 9.13 9.34 8.95
CA THR A 83 8.89 10.79 8.86
C THR A 83 10.15 11.62 8.72
N GLU A 84 11.17 11.33 9.51
CA GLU A 84 12.44 12.09 9.53
C GLU A 84 13.21 11.98 8.22
N MET A 85 12.91 10.95 7.39
CA MET A 85 13.57 10.76 6.11
C MET A 85 12.80 11.38 4.94
N HIS A 86 11.46 11.27 4.93
CA HIS A 86 10.67 11.85 3.82
C HIS A 86 10.30 13.31 4.06
N GLY A 87 10.43 13.84 5.28
CA GLY A 87 10.26 15.25 5.58
C GLY A 87 8.83 15.81 5.56
N PHE A 88 7.79 15.00 5.39
CA PHE A 88 6.41 15.43 5.56
C PHE A 88 6.05 15.38 7.05
N THR A 89 5.84 16.53 7.68
CA THR A 89 5.77 16.65 9.15
C THR A 89 4.42 17.14 9.69
N LYS A 90 3.49 17.49 8.80
CA LYS A 90 2.14 17.95 9.13
C LYS A 90 1.11 17.18 8.31
N TRP A 91 -0.12 17.08 8.81
CA TRP A 91 -1.21 16.40 8.14
C TRP A 91 -1.46 16.86 6.69
N ASN A 92 -1.19 18.13 6.40
CA ASN A 92 -1.40 18.78 5.10
C ASN A 92 -0.08 19.28 4.47
N SER A 93 1.04 18.66 4.76
CA SER A 93 2.33 19.04 4.17
C SER A 93 2.25 18.98 2.63
N LYS A 94 2.64 20.08 1.98
CA LYS A 94 2.69 20.18 0.51
C LYS A 94 4.09 19.95 -0.07
N ALA A 95 5.09 19.92 0.77
CA ALA A 95 6.48 19.66 0.42
C ALA A 95 7.21 19.06 1.62
N PRO A 96 8.27 18.29 1.39
CA PRO A 96 9.18 17.86 2.45
C PRO A 96 9.83 19.06 3.13
N VAL A 97 10.04 18.94 4.44
CA VAL A 97 10.84 19.90 5.23
C VAL A 97 12.12 19.18 5.63
N PHE A 98 13.22 19.50 4.97
CA PHE A 98 14.53 18.94 5.25
C PHE A 98 15.39 19.93 6.04
N ALA A 99 16.28 19.39 6.87
CA ALA A 99 17.26 20.21 7.60
C ALA A 99 18.27 20.86 6.64
N GLN A 100 18.53 20.21 5.50
CA GLN A 100 19.41 20.69 4.45
C GLN A 100 18.65 20.85 3.13
N PRO A 101 18.72 22.00 2.44
CA PRO A 101 18.04 22.22 1.16
C PRO A 101 18.53 21.33 0.00
N THR A 102 19.68 20.65 0.18
CA THR A 102 20.31 19.78 -0.82
C THR A 102 19.81 18.33 -0.75
N GLU A 103 18.97 17.98 0.21
CA GLU A 103 18.42 16.64 0.32
C GLU A 103 17.38 16.40 -0.79
N GLU A 104 17.60 15.35 -1.56
CA GLU A 104 16.69 14.94 -2.62
C GLU A 104 15.45 14.26 -2.03
N ARG A 105 14.33 14.43 -2.73
CA ARG A 105 13.09 13.75 -2.35
C ARG A 105 13.27 12.24 -2.42
N ILE A 106 12.83 11.52 -1.38
CA ILE A 106 12.81 10.06 -1.38
C ILE A 106 11.88 9.55 -2.50
N PRO A 107 12.35 8.66 -3.39
CA PRO A 107 11.52 8.12 -4.46
C PRO A 107 10.40 7.25 -3.90
N SER A 108 9.19 7.45 -4.43
CA SER A 108 8.03 6.61 -4.11
C SER A 108 8.07 5.27 -4.83
N ILE A 109 7.22 4.33 -4.44
CA ILE A 109 7.04 3.05 -5.16
C ILE A 109 6.67 3.27 -6.63
N PHE A 110 5.92 4.31 -6.95
CA PHE A 110 5.58 4.69 -8.33
C PHE A 110 6.81 5.13 -9.12
N THR A 111 7.66 5.97 -8.51
CA THR A 111 8.93 6.40 -9.09
C THR A 111 9.86 5.20 -9.33
N ILE A 112 9.94 4.28 -8.38
CA ILE A 112 10.78 3.07 -8.49
C ILE A 112 10.27 2.14 -9.60
N LEU A 113 8.95 1.95 -9.72
CA LEU A 113 8.38 1.17 -10.81
C LEU A 113 8.70 1.83 -12.16
N ARG A 114 8.45 3.13 -12.32
CA ARG A 114 8.74 3.87 -13.55
C ARG A 114 10.23 3.79 -13.95
N GLN A 115 11.15 3.90 -12.98
CA GLN A 115 12.59 3.80 -13.25
C GLN A 115 13.04 2.41 -13.69
N GLN A 116 12.46 1.34 -13.11
CA GLN A 116 12.89 -0.03 -13.39
C GLN A 116 12.09 -0.71 -14.49
N LYS A 117 10.86 -0.29 -14.72
CA LYS A 117 9.97 -0.76 -15.81
C LYS A 117 9.31 0.45 -16.48
N PRO A 118 10.01 1.16 -17.37
CA PRO A 118 9.54 2.43 -17.96
C PRO A 118 8.20 2.34 -18.70
N GLU A 119 7.87 1.19 -19.27
CA GLU A 119 6.63 0.94 -20.03
C GLU A 119 5.43 0.58 -19.15
N SER A 120 5.60 0.48 -17.82
CA SER A 120 4.48 0.16 -16.92
C SER A 120 3.44 1.27 -16.94
N VAL A 121 2.16 0.88 -16.90
CA VAL A 121 1.03 1.79 -16.73
C VAL A 121 0.80 2.04 -15.25
N ILE A 122 0.91 3.29 -14.82
CA ILE A 122 0.81 3.72 -13.42
C ILE A 122 -0.27 4.78 -13.30
N GLU A 123 -1.33 4.50 -12.54
CA GLU A 123 -2.46 5.41 -12.42
C GLU A 123 -2.92 5.58 -10.97
N SER A 124 -3.61 6.68 -10.71
CA SER A 124 -4.21 6.95 -9.40
C SER A 124 -5.53 7.72 -9.51
N VAL A 125 -6.48 7.37 -8.64
CA VAL A 125 -7.71 8.13 -8.38
C VAL A 125 -7.74 8.44 -6.90
N TYR A 126 -7.98 9.70 -6.52
CA TYR A 126 -7.91 10.10 -5.11
C TYR A 126 -8.91 11.20 -4.77
N GLU A 127 -9.47 11.13 -3.56
CA GLU A 127 -10.42 12.12 -3.04
C GLU A 127 -9.71 13.27 -2.32
N TRP A 128 -8.75 12.98 -1.44
CA TRP A 128 -8.02 14.02 -0.73
C TRP A 128 -6.90 14.65 -1.58
N ASP A 129 -6.97 15.98 -1.75
CA ASP A 129 -6.00 16.75 -2.57
C ASP A 129 -4.53 16.64 -2.09
N GLY A 130 -4.32 16.30 -0.83
CA GLY A 130 -2.99 16.11 -0.26
C GLY A 130 -2.17 15.00 -0.89
N VAL A 131 -2.82 13.98 -1.47
CA VAL A 131 -2.15 12.86 -2.16
C VAL A 131 -1.18 13.36 -3.22
N LYS A 132 -1.56 14.37 -4.00
CA LYS A 132 -0.71 14.91 -5.09
C LYS A 132 0.64 15.47 -4.63
N TYR A 133 0.77 15.80 -3.34
CA TYR A 133 2.00 16.35 -2.80
C TYR A 133 2.94 15.27 -2.24
N VAL A 134 2.39 14.13 -1.80
CA VAL A 134 3.20 13.05 -1.22
C VAL A 134 3.74 12.07 -2.28
N ILE A 135 3.22 12.13 -3.50
CA ILE A 135 3.67 11.32 -4.64
C ILE A 135 4.36 12.19 -5.70
N ASP A 136 5.26 11.58 -6.47
CA ASP A 136 5.89 12.23 -7.63
C ASP A 136 4.96 12.14 -8.84
N SER A 137 4.50 13.30 -9.31
CA SER A 137 3.57 13.38 -10.43
C SER A 137 4.12 12.82 -11.75
N THR A 138 5.43 12.87 -11.93
CA THR A 138 6.09 12.47 -13.19
C THR A 138 6.12 10.96 -13.37
N ALA A 139 5.86 10.19 -12.31
CA ALA A 139 5.80 8.74 -12.37
C ALA A 139 4.51 8.19 -12.99
N PHE A 140 3.44 8.99 -13.05
CA PHE A 140 2.10 8.54 -13.42
C PHE A 140 1.75 8.83 -14.87
N ASP A 141 0.99 7.91 -15.48
CA ASP A 141 0.34 8.11 -16.79
C ASP A 141 -0.97 8.89 -16.62
N LYS A 142 -1.72 8.59 -15.56
CA LYS A 142 -2.99 9.26 -15.25
C LYS A 142 -3.18 9.45 -13.74
N ARG A 143 -3.67 10.65 -13.37
CA ARG A 143 -4.09 10.95 -11.99
C ARG A 143 -5.41 11.71 -12.02
N ILE A 144 -6.41 11.22 -11.30
CA ILE A 144 -7.75 11.80 -11.26
C ILE A 144 -8.04 12.22 -9.82
N TRP A 145 -8.23 13.52 -9.60
CA TRP A 145 -8.71 14.04 -8.32
C TRP A 145 -10.21 14.19 -8.35
N THR A 146 -10.91 13.38 -7.58
CA THR A 146 -12.38 13.31 -7.53
C THR A 146 -13.01 14.14 -6.41
N GLY A 147 -12.25 14.46 -5.36
CA GLY A 147 -12.75 15.18 -4.19
C GLY A 147 -12.83 16.70 -4.33
N LYS A 148 -12.81 17.25 -5.56
CA LYS A 148 -12.79 18.69 -5.80
C LYS A 148 -14.07 19.41 -5.36
N ASP A 149 -15.20 18.85 -5.72
CA ASP A 149 -16.50 19.50 -5.53
C ASP A 149 -17.37 18.79 -4.49
N THR A 150 -17.19 17.49 -4.33
CA THR A 150 -17.90 16.65 -3.36
C THR A 150 -17.10 15.37 -3.08
N LEU A 151 -17.23 14.85 -1.86
CA LEU A 151 -16.76 13.52 -1.51
C LEU A 151 -17.86 12.51 -1.87
N ASP A 152 -17.72 11.87 -3.01
CA ASP A 152 -18.63 10.82 -3.48
C ASP A 152 -17.84 9.56 -3.82
N ILE A 153 -17.85 8.61 -2.89
CA ILE A 153 -17.14 7.32 -3.04
C ILE A 153 -17.64 6.52 -4.26
N ASN A 154 -18.90 6.71 -4.69
CA ASN A 154 -19.42 6.04 -5.89
C ASN A 154 -18.81 6.65 -7.15
N TYR A 155 -18.77 7.98 -7.25
CA TYR A 155 -18.12 8.66 -8.37
C TYR A 155 -16.63 8.33 -8.43
N THR A 156 -15.94 8.32 -7.29
CA THR A 156 -14.54 7.89 -7.19
C THR A 156 -14.39 6.47 -7.71
N THR A 157 -15.24 5.54 -7.27
CA THR A 157 -15.22 4.14 -7.71
C THR A 157 -15.48 4.00 -9.21
N GLU A 158 -16.40 4.76 -9.79
CA GLU A 158 -16.65 4.78 -11.24
C GLU A 158 -15.40 5.18 -12.04
N GLN A 159 -14.63 6.17 -11.57
CA GLN A 159 -13.38 6.54 -12.21
C GLN A 159 -12.32 5.42 -12.08
N VAL A 160 -12.28 4.73 -10.92
CA VAL A 160 -11.40 3.56 -10.72
C VAL A 160 -11.77 2.43 -11.68
N GLU A 161 -13.05 2.07 -11.77
CA GLU A 161 -13.55 1.02 -12.67
C GLU A 161 -13.14 1.32 -14.13
N LYS A 162 -13.32 2.57 -14.55
CA LYS A 162 -12.94 3.00 -15.90
C LYS A 162 -11.45 2.81 -16.16
N CYS A 163 -10.57 3.27 -15.27
CA CYS A 163 -9.13 3.10 -15.39
C CYS A 163 -8.74 1.61 -15.45
N LEU A 164 -9.27 0.78 -14.54
CA LEU A 164 -8.94 -0.64 -14.48
C LEU A 164 -9.39 -1.41 -15.73
N ILE A 165 -10.55 -1.05 -16.31
CA ILE A 165 -11.10 -1.73 -17.49
C ILE A 165 -10.40 -1.26 -18.79
N GLU A 166 -10.22 0.05 -18.97
CA GLU A 166 -9.72 0.64 -20.20
C GLU A 166 -8.19 0.55 -20.28
N ASP A 167 -7.48 0.95 -19.21
CA ASP A 167 -6.03 1.16 -19.22
C ASP A 167 -5.24 -0.03 -18.63
N LYS A 168 -5.88 -0.85 -17.77
CA LYS A 168 -5.31 -2.09 -17.17
C LYS A 168 -3.96 -1.85 -16.50
N PRO A 169 -3.85 -0.92 -15.55
CA PRO A 169 -2.58 -0.49 -14.97
C PRO A 169 -1.82 -1.63 -14.27
N ASP A 170 -0.48 -1.56 -14.31
CA ASP A 170 0.43 -2.45 -13.60
C ASP A 170 0.48 -2.11 -12.10
N LEU A 171 0.38 -0.80 -11.78
CA LEU A 171 0.24 -0.32 -10.41
C LEU A 171 -0.83 0.77 -10.36
N PHE A 172 -1.87 0.49 -9.60
CA PHE A 172 -2.98 1.41 -9.38
C PHE A 172 -3.09 1.80 -7.92
N TYR A 173 -3.29 3.10 -7.65
CA TYR A 173 -3.55 3.59 -6.30
C TYR A 173 -4.89 4.33 -6.25
N VAL A 174 -5.81 3.87 -5.41
CA VAL A 174 -7.02 4.61 -5.08
C VAL A 174 -6.97 5.05 -3.63
N HIS A 175 -7.36 6.30 -3.38
CA HIS A 175 -7.51 6.88 -2.05
C HIS A 175 -8.95 7.34 -1.83
N TYR A 176 -9.58 6.80 -0.81
CA TYR A 176 -10.86 7.26 -0.28
C TYR A 176 -10.60 8.09 0.98
N ASP A 177 -11.21 9.29 1.07
CA ASP A 177 -11.17 10.18 2.23
C ASP A 177 -12.04 9.68 3.39
N GLN A 178 -12.80 8.61 3.15
CA GLN A 178 -13.61 7.90 4.12
C GLN A 178 -12.82 6.69 4.68
N PRO A 179 -13.05 6.34 5.96
CA PRO A 179 -14.02 6.88 6.92
C PRO A 179 -13.53 8.10 7.73
N ASP A 180 -12.36 8.70 7.41
CA ASP A 180 -11.77 9.84 8.14
C ASP A 180 -12.72 11.04 8.18
N HIS A 181 -13.33 11.37 7.05
CA HIS A 181 -14.30 12.46 6.96
C HIS A 181 -15.47 12.30 7.97
N GLU A 182 -16.05 11.10 8.07
CA GLU A 182 -17.08 10.82 9.08
C GLU A 182 -16.50 10.85 10.50
N GLY A 183 -15.26 10.39 10.68
CA GLY A 183 -14.54 10.47 11.93
C GLY A 183 -14.42 11.91 12.45
N HIS A 184 -14.02 12.84 11.60
CA HIS A 184 -13.94 14.26 11.94
C HIS A 184 -15.34 14.89 12.15
N GLY A 185 -16.30 14.52 11.35
CA GLY A 185 -17.66 15.06 11.42
C GLY A 185 -18.43 14.58 12.65
N LYS A 186 -18.45 13.29 12.89
CA LYS A 186 -19.33 12.60 13.85
C LYS A 186 -18.58 11.90 14.99
N GLY A 187 -17.33 11.57 14.77
CA GLY A 187 -16.46 10.86 15.72
C GLY A 187 -16.01 9.50 15.20
N PHE A 188 -14.74 9.19 15.42
CA PHE A 188 -14.16 7.88 15.12
C PHE A 188 -14.82 6.79 15.98
N GLY A 189 -15.52 5.87 15.33
CA GLY A 189 -16.33 4.84 15.98
C GLY A 189 -17.77 5.27 16.30
N SER A 190 -18.26 6.39 15.77
CA SER A 190 -19.69 6.75 15.79
C SER A 190 -20.52 5.81 14.90
N ALA A 191 -21.84 5.87 15.00
CA ALA A 191 -22.73 5.12 14.12
C ALA A 191 -22.46 5.45 12.64
N GLU A 192 -22.33 6.74 12.33
CA GLU A 192 -22.07 7.21 10.96
C GLU A 192 -20.70 6.74 10.44
N TYR A 193 -19.68 6.65 11.31
CA TYR A 193 -18.39 6.05 10.96
C TYR A 193 -18.52 4.55 10.62
N TYR A 194 -19.37 3.81 11.35
CA TYR A 194 -19.65 2.42 11.01
C TYR A 194 -20.54 2.27 9.78
N ASP A 195 -21.50 3.19 9.55
CA ASP A 195 -22.42 3.16 8.41
C ASP A 195 -21.74 3.39 7.06
N ILE A 196 -20.56 4.02 7.02
CA ILE A 196 -19.79 4.20 5.78
C ILE A 196 -18.97 2.96 5.40
N LEU A 197 -18.59 2.10 6.35
CA LEU A 197 -17.73 0.96 6.13
C LEU A 197 -18.33 -0.08 5.14
N PRO A 198 -19.59 -0.52 5.25
CA PRO A 198 -20.19 -1.41 4.26
C PRO A 198 -20.30 -0.78 2.87
N LYS A 199 -20.39 0.54 2.76
CA LYS A 199 -20.40 1.24 1.46
C LYS A 199 -19.02 1.23 0.83
N LEU A 200 -17.95 1.42 1.63
CA LEU A 200 -16.57 1.26 1.18
C LEU A 200 -16.27 -0.19 0.79
N ASP A 201 -16.77 -1.17 1.54
CA ASP A 201 -16.64 -2.60 1.19
C ASP A 201 -17.27 -2.91 -0.17
N LEU A 202 -18.44 -2.31 -0.46
CA LEU A 202 -19.08 -2.42 -1.77
C LEU A 202 -18.22 -1.77 -2.87
N CYS A 203 -17.60 -0.63 -2.62
CA CYS A 203 -16.63 -0.02 -3.55
C CYS A 203 -15.44 -0.95 -3.82
N ILE A 204 -14.89 -1.58 -2.79
CA ILE A 204 -13.81 -2.58 -2.94
C ILE A 204 -14.27 -3.76 -3.78
N LYS A 205 -15.49 -4.27 -3.56
CA LYS A 205 -16.08 -5.32 -4.38
C LYS A 205 -16.17 -4.91 -5.86
N ARG A 206 -16.63 -3.70 -6.14
CA ARG A 206 -16.71 -3.16 -7.51
C ARG A 206 -15.33 -3.08 -8.16
N ILE A 207 -14.29 -2.66 -7.44
CA ILE A 207 -12.90 -2.64 -7.91
C ILE A 207 -12.44 -4.05 -8.33
N ILE A 208 -12.73 -5.05 -7.50
CA ILE A 208 -12.40 -6.45 -7.82
C ILE A 208 -13.14 -6.91 -9.08
N GLU A 209 -14.45 -6.63 -9.20
CA GLU A 209 -15.23 -6.99 -10.39
C GLU A 209 -14.75 -6.26 -11.66
N ALA A 210 -14.27 -5.01 -11.54
CA ALA A 210 -13.67 -4.29 -12.66
C ALA A 210 -12.42 -5.01 -13.20
N THR A 211 -11.58 -5.57 -12.33
CA THR A 211 -10.41 -6.37 -12.79
C THR A 211 -10.83 -7.68 -13.47
N LYS A 212 -11.94 -8.31 -13.05
CA LYS A 212 -12.50 -9.48 -13.73
C LYS A 212 -13.01 -9.10 -15.13
N THR A 213 -13.73 -7.99 -15.24
CA THR A 213 -14.21 -7.43 -16.51
C THR A 213 -13.04 -7.12 -17.45
N ALA A 214 -11.96 -6.55 -16.91
CA ALA A 214 -10.73 -6.25 -17.66
C ALA A 214 -9.93 -7.50 -18.08
N GLY A 215 -10.22 -8.67 -17.48
CA GLY A 215 -9.45 -9.90 -17.67
C GLY A 215 -8.08 -9.89 -16.98
N THR A 216 -7.91 -9.07 -15.94
CA THR A 216 -6.64 -8.93 -15.21
C THR A 216 -6.69 -9.53 -13.80
N PHE A 217 -7.84 -10.01 -13.34
CA PHE A 217 -8.05 -10.49 -11.98
C PHE A 217 -7.03 -11.54 -11.54
N GLU A 218 -6.77 -12.55 -12.36
CA GLU A 218 -5.88 -13.69 -12.03
C GLU A 218 -4.40 -13.26 -11.85
N LYS A 219 -4.04 -12.08 -12.32
CA LYS A 219 -2.70 -11.50 -12.15
C LYS A 219 -2.68 -10.28 -11.22
N THR A 220 -3.80 -9.94 -10.59
CA THR A 220 -3.90 -8.75 -9.73
C THR A 220 -3.74 -9.10 -8.25
N ILE A 221 -2.81 -8.43 -7.59
CA ILE A 221 -2.68 -8.41 -6.13
C ILE A 221 -3.42 -7.18 -5.62
N PHE A 222 -4.38 -7.41 -4.72
CA PHE A 222 -5.12 -6.35 -4.03
C PHE A 222 -4.49 -6.10 -2.67
N ILE A 223 -4.30 -4.82 -2.33
CA ILE A 223 -3.89 -4.38 -1.00
C ILE A 223 -4.95 -3.41 -0.49
N VAL A 224 -5.54 -3.69 0.66
CA VAL A 224 -6.47 -2.77 1.35
C VAL A 224 -5.82 -2.37 2.66
N THR A 225 -5.68 -1.08 2.89
CA THR A 225 -5.01 -0.55 4.09
C THR A 225 -5.41 0.88 4.39
N SER A 226 -4.90 1.41 5.50
CA SER A 226 -5.14 2.78 5.95
C SER A 226 -3.85 3.44 6.42
N ASP A 227 -3.87 4.74 6.56
CA ASP A 227 -2.75 5.54 7.03
C ASP A 227 -2.75 5.73 8.56
N HIS A 228 -3.90 5.93 9.18
CA HIS A 228 -4.08 6.05 10.62
C HIS A 228 -5.48 5.63 11.06
N GLY A 229 -5.73 5.57 12.32
CA GLY A 229 -7.05 5.52 12.94
C GLY A 229 -7.41 6.88 13.54
N GLY A 230 -8.22 6.87 14.62
CA GLY A 230 -8.60 8.12 15.27
C GLY A 230 -9.31 7.91 16.61
N ILE A 231 -9.45 8.99 17.34
CA ILE A 231 -10.13 9.03 18.64
C ILE A 231 -10.99 10.30 18.73
N GLU A 232 -12.18 10.18 19.30
CA GLU A 232 -13.14 11.29 19.33
C GLU A 232 -13.40 11.84 17.92
N LYS A 233 -13.05 13.07 17.63
CA LYS A 233 -13.18 13.72 16.31
C LYS A 233 -11.82 14.10 15.72
N SER A 234 -10.75 13.45 16.11
CA SER A 234 -9.40 13.82 15.71
C SER A 234 -8.45 12.63 15.63
N HIS A 235 -7.27 12.88 15.13
CA HIS A 235 -6.14 11.97 15.06
C HIS A 235 -4.83 12.77 15.14
N GLY A 236 -3.67 12.11 15.08
CA GLY A 236 -2.36 12.75 15.14
C GLY A 236 -1.62 12.53 16.45
N GLY A 237 -2.24 11.80 17.38
CA GLY A 237 -1.64 11.36 18.63
C GLY A 237 -0.90 10.03 18.54
N GLU A 238 -0.64 9.44 19.70
CA GLU A 238 0.21 8.26 19.85
C GLU A 238 -0.54 7.06 20.49
N THR A 239 -1.88 7.18 20.61
CA THR A 239 -2.68 6.08 21.12
C THR A 239 -2.73 4.92 20.11
N LEU A 240 -2.88 3.68 20.58
CA LEU A 240 -3.05 2.53 19.70
C LEU A 240 -4.23 2.69 18.75
N ARG A 241 -5.28 3.33 19.24
CA ARG A 241 -6.49 3.60 18.46
C ARG A 241 -6.27 4.51 17.26
N GLU A 242 -5.32 5.44 17.37
CA GLU A 242 -4.90 6.33 16.28
C GLU A 242 -3.84 5.70 15.38
N MET A 243 -3.00 4.82 15.94
CA MET A 243 -1.82 4.31 15.24
C MET A 243 -1.98 2.92 14.63
N GLU A 244 -2.89 2.08 15.12
CA GLU A 244 -3.09 0.73 14.56
C GLU A 244 -4.11 0.73 13.44
N THR A 245 -3.67 0.21 12.29
CA THR A 245 -4.47 0.15 11.07
C THR A 245 -4.40 -1.22 10.43
N PRO A 246 -5.48 -1.65 9.75
CA PRO A 246 -5.47 -2.92 9.03
C PRO A 246 -4.53 -2.88 7.81
N PHE A 247 -3.99 -4.06 7.49
CA PHE A 247 -3.34 -4.35 6.23
C PHE A 247 -3.81 -5.71 5.74
N VAL A 248 -4.34 -5.75 4.54
CA VAL A 248 -4.81 -6.97 3.87
C VAL A 248 -4.18 -7.03 2.49
N ILE A 249 -3.59 -8.16 2.13
CA ILE A 249 -3.01 -8.42 0.81
C ILE A 249 -3.50 -9.77 0.29
N CYS A 250 -4.02 -9.79 -0.93
CA CYS A 250 -4.58 -11.00 -1.55
C CYS A 250 -4.30 -11.02 -3.05
N GLY A 251 -4.01 -12.18 -3.60
CA GLY A 251 -3.77 -12.35 -5.03
C GLY A 251 -2.74 -13.44 -5.32
N PRO A 252 -2.26 -13.54 -6.57
CA PRO A 252 -1.36 -14.62 -6.99
C PRO A 252 -0.03 -14.60 -6.20
N GLY A 253 0.34 -15.76 -5.66
CA GLY A 253 1.56 -15.98 -4.87
C GLY A 253 1.54 -15.35 -3.47
N ILE A 254 0.35 -15.03 -2.96
CA ILE A 254 0.14 -14.60 -1.57
C ILE A 254 -0.39 -15.78 -0.76
N LYS A 255 0.18 -16.01 0.43
CA LYS A 255 -0.25 -17.04 1.39
C LYS A 255 -1.71 -16.79 1.78
N LYS A 256 -2.54 -17.86 1.75
CA LYS A 256 -3.97 -17.77 2.07
C LYS A 256 -4.25 -17.96 3.55
N GLY A 257 -5.23 -17.20 4.07
CA GLY A 257 -5.66 -17.23 5.47
C GLY A 257 -4.53 -16.97 6.45
N HIS A 258 -3.47 -16.28 6.01
CA HIS A 258 -2.25 -16.12 6.79
C HIS A 258 -2.26 -14.80 7.58
N LYS A 259 -2.43 -14.91 8.89
CA LYS A 259 -2.24 -13.76 9.78
C LYS A 259 -0.74 -13.48 9.94
N LEU A 260 -0.33 -12.24 9.63
CA LEU A 260 1.05 -11.81 9.81
C LEU A 260 1.37 -11.73 11.30
N GLU A 261 2.35 -12.48 11.76
CA GLU A 261 2.79 -12.50 13.16
C GLU A 261 3.88 -11.46 13.44
N THR A 262 4.61 -11.04 12.39
CA THR A 262 5.65 -10.05 12.53
C THR A 262 5.08 -8.64 12.60
N PHE A 263 5.71 -7.81 13.41
CA PHE A 263 5.35 -6.40 13.51
C PHE A 263 5.54 -5.70 12.17
N MET A 264 4.53 -4.94 11.76
CA MET A 264 4.50 -4.22 10.49
C MET A 264 4.41 -2.71 10.72
N MET A 265 5.29 -1.96 10.08
CA MET A 265 5.25 -0.51 10.05
C MET A 265 4.60 0.00 8.76
N GLN A 266 4.13 1.23 8.80
CA GLN A 266 3.53 1.92 7.65
C GLN A 266 4.41 1.87 6.40
N TYR A 267 5.71 2.09 6.54
CA TYR A 267 6.68 2.10 5.44
C TYR A 267 7.03 0.72 4.87
N ASP A 268 6.55 -0.37 5.49
CA ASP A 268 6.74 -1.74 4.97
C ASP A 268 5.84 -2.02 3.76
N VAL A 269 4.77 -1.24 3.57
CA VAL A 269 3.83 -1.39 2.44
C VAL A 269 4.54 -1.20 1.11
N ALA A 270 5.32 -0.10 0.94
CA ALA A 270 6.08 0.12 -0.29
C ALA A 270 7.05 -1.02 -0.60
N SER A 271 7.75 -1.53 0.43
CA SER A 271 8.68 -2.65 0.30
C SER A 271 7.97 -3.95 -0.09
N THR A 272 6.76 -4.19 0.43
CA THR A 272 5.93 -5.33 0.07
C THR A 272 5.47 -5.23 -1.38
N ILE A 273 5.01 -4.06 -1.84
CA ILE A 273 4.65 -3.83 -3.24
C ILE A 273 5.86 -4.01 -4.16
N THR A 274 7.04 -3.51 -3.77
CA THR A 274 8.28 -3.69 -4.52
C THR A 274 8.62 -5.16 -4.71
N SER A 275 8.45 -5.97 -3.65
CA SER A 275 8.66 -7.42 -3.71
C SER A 275 7.63 -8.11 -4.61
N ALA A 276 6.35 -7.72 -4.52
CA ALA A 276 5.28 -8.25 -5.37
C ALA A 276 5.56 -8.02 -6.86
N LEU A 277 5.99 -6.80 -7.22
CA LEU A 277 6.30 -6.40 -8.59
C LEU A 277 7.68 -6.89 -9.10
N GLY A 278 8.46 -7.59 -8.25
CA GLY A 278 9.81 -8.08 -8.61
C GLY A 278 10.83 -6.97 -8.82
N LEU A 279 10.64 -5.82 -8.18
CA LEU A 279 11.53 -4.66 -8.29
C LEU A 279 12.68 -4.73 -7.27
N LYS A 280 13.75 -4.03 -7.55
CA LYS A 280 14.84 -3.82 -6.59
C LYS A 280 14.48 -2.65 -5.67
N GLN A 281 14.41 -2.91 -4.37
CA GLN A 281 14.19 -1.87 -3.37
C GLN A 281 15.38 -0.91 -3.30
N PRO A 282 15.16 0.42 -3.18
CA PRO A 282 16.23 1.38 -2.93
C PRO A 282 16.91 1.14 -1.59
N GLU A 283 18.22 1.35 -1.53
CA GLU A 283 19.00 1.19 -0.29
C GLU A 283 18.60 2.19 0.80
N LEU A 284 18.07 3.35 0.40
CA LEU A 284 17.57 4.38 1.30
C LEU A 284 16.31 3.95 2.06
N TRP A 285 15.50 3.03 1.51
CA TRP A 285 14.28 2.63 2.16
C TRP A 285 14.56 1.84 3.45
N ARG A 286 13.70 2.02 4.44
CA ARG A 286 13.77 1.34 5.75
C ARG A 286 12.74 0.24 5.89
N GLY A 287 11.70 0.28 5.05
CA GLY A 287 10.68 -0.75 5.01
C GLY A 287 11.25 -2.12 4.62
N ARG A 288 10.56 -3.17 5.04
CA ARG A 288 10.86 -4.56 4.72
C ARG A 288 9.60 -5.22 4.17
N PRO A 289 9.71 -6.08 3.14
CA PRO A 289 8.56 -6.87 2.71
C PRO A 289 8.05 -7.73 3.87
N VAL A 290 6.74 -7.79 4.05
CA VAL A 290 6.13 -8.67 5.06
C VAL A 290 6.15 -10.12 4.60
N ASP A 291 6.08 -11.08 5.53
CA ASP A 291 6.08 -12.51 5.25
C ASP A 291 4.72 -13.00 4.73
N CYS A 292 4.31 -12.51 3.55
CA CYS A 292 3.03 -12.83 2.92
C CYS A 292 3.16 -13.64 1.62
N PHE A 293 4.37 -13.86 1.12
CA PHE A 293 4.60 -14.56 -0.16
C PHE A 293 4.76 -16.07 0.02
N GLU A 294 4.23 -16.87 -0.96
CA GLU A 294 4.43 -18.32 -1.04
C GLU A 294 5.87 -18.72 -1.32
#